data_8e0d68541e3a1add760cb7af6a36d7ff
#
_entry.id   8e0d68541e3a1add760cb7af6a36d7ff
#
_cell.length_a   1.000
_cell.length_b   1.000
_cell.length_c   1.000
_cell.angle_alpha   90.00
_cell.angle_beta   90.00
_cell.angle_gamma   90.00
#
_symmetry.space_group_name_H-M   'P 1'
#
loop_
_entity.id
_entity.type
_entity.pdbx_description
1 polymer ?
#
loop_
_entity_poly.entity_id
_entity_poly.type
_entity_poly.pdbx_seq_one_letter_code
_entity_poly.pdbx_strand_id
1 'polypeptide(L)'
;NGLVALDFWQGNRNPYTDYDLQGALWGMTLKHTRADITRALMEAVCLGTANILRCISGQGLPVNSMTVAGAALRSRFWLQMHADTAGIDLLIPEVGEATVFGAAITAAVGLGAYASLDEAARKMVRIRDRIEPDRENHERYRALMELYIQTHSALSPLMHDMAERSRSAMAT
;
A
#
# COMPACT_ATOMS: atom_id res chain seq x y z
N ASN A 1 6.47 6.34 -17.01
CA ASN A 1 7.04 5.52 -18.08
C ASN A 1 6.00 4.88 -19.01
N GLY A 2 4.68 5.12 -18.78
CA GLY A 2 3.59 4.60 -19.62
C GLY A 2 3.14 3.17 -19.30
N LEU A 3 3.64 2.58 -18.21
CA LEU A 3 3.19 1.29 -17.69
C LEU A 3 2.22 1.49 -16.54
N VAL A 4 1.18 0.67 -16.49
CA VAL A 4 0.26 0.56 -15.36
C VAL A 4 0.24 -0.90 -14.91
N ALA A 5 0.33 -1.13 -13.60
CA ALA A 5 0.18 -2.46 -13.03
C ALA A 5 -0.88 -2.46 -11.93
N LEU A 6 -1.52 -3.63 -11.75
CA LEU A 6 -2.36 -3.96 -10.61
C LEU A 6 -1.62 -4.97 -9.73
N ASP A 7 -1.55 -4.72 -8.45
CA ASP A 7 -0.80 -5.51 -7.47
C ASP A 7 -1.61 -6.68 -6.86
N PHE A 8 -2.61 -7.17 -7.54
CA PHE A 8 -3.55 -8.20 -7.07
C PHE A 8 -3.01 -9.64 -7.24
N TRP A 9 -1.73 -9.87 -6.85
CA TRP A 9 -1.06 -11.18 -7.03
C TRP A 9 -1.70 -12.33 -6.25
N GLN A 10 -2.47 -12.02 -5.20
CA GLN A 10 -3.22 -12.97 -4.38
C GLN A 10 -4.66 -12.49 -4.17
N GLY A 11 -5.25 -11.91 -5.20
CA GLY A 11 -6.51 -11.19 -5.06
C GLY A 11 -6.33 -9.83 -4.42
N ASN A 12 -7.43 -9.19 -4.06
CA ASN A 12 -7.42 -7.92 -3.33
C ASN A 12 -8.28 -8.02 -2.07
N ARG A 13 -7.64 -8.02 -0.91
CA ARG A 13 -8.35 -8.03 0.37
C ARG A 13 -8.97 -6.66 0.70
N ASN A 14 -8.24 -5.59 0.43
CA ASN A 14 -8.67 -4.23 0.68
C ASN A 14 -8.32 -3.34 -0.52
N PRO A 15 -9.26 -2.50 -0.98
CA PRO A 15 -10.59 -2.24 -0.41
C PRO A 15 -11.70 -3.13 -0.99
N TYR A 16 -11.42 -4.02 -1.96
CA TYR A 16 -12.46 -4.69 -2.76
C TYR A 16 -13.00 -5.98 -2.14
N THR A 17 -12.23 -6.64 -1.27
CA THR A 17 -12.54 -7.96 -0.68
C THR A 17 -12.86 -9.01 -1.77
N ASP A 18 -12.01 -9.05 -2.80
CA ASP A 18 -12.19 -9.86 -4.00
C ASP A 18 -10.93 -10.69 -4.26
N TYR A 19 -11.03 -11.98 -4.02
CA TYR A 19 -9.90 -12.91 -4.12
C TYR A 19 -9.73 -13.52 -5.52
N ASP A 20 -10.68 -13.27 -6.43
CA ASP A 20 -10.61 -13.70 -7.83
C ASP A 20 -9.89 -12.66 -8.71
N LEU A 21 -9.61 -11.47 -8.18
CA LEU A 21 -8.78 -10.48 -8.86
C LEU A 21 -7.36 -10.99 -9.06
N GLN A 22 -6.73 -10.58 -10.15
CA GLN A 22 -5.39 -10.99 -10.54
C GLN A 22 -4.50 -9.79 -10.83
N GLY A 23 -3.18 -9.98 -10.67
CA GLY A 23 -2.21 -8.98 -11.06
C GLY A 23 -2.24 -8.76 -12.58
N ALA A 24 -2.01 -7.52 -12.99
CA ALA A 24 -1.93 -7.15 -14.40
C ALA A 24 -0.79 -6.16 -14.63
N LEU A 25 -0.24 -6.16 -15.82
CA LEU A 25 0.71 -5.17 -16.32
C LEU A 25 0.39 -4.87 -17.78
N TRP A 26 0.17 -3.60 -18.11
CA TRP A 26 -0.12 -3.19 -19.48
C TRP A 26 0.59 -1.88 -19.86
N GLY A 27 0.54 -1.52 -21.15
CA GLY A 27 1.23 -0.37 -21.69
C GLY A 27 2.64 -0.70 -22.22
N MET A 28 3.05 -1.96 -22.26
CA MET A 28 4.39 -2.39 -22.70
C MET A 28 4.64 -2.07 -24.18
N THR A 29 5.82 -1.55 -24.44
CA THR A 29 6.37 -1.33 -25.78
C THR A 29 7.81 -1.86 -25.84
N LEU A 30 8.41 -1.90 -27.03
CA LEU A 30 9.80 -2.32 -27.23
C LEU A 30 10.84 -1.39 -26.56
N LYS A 31 10.42 -0.20 -26.09
CA LYS A 31 11.29 0.75 -25.40
C LYS A 31 11.46 0.45 -23.92
N HIS A 32 10.56 -0.34 -23.32
CA HIS A 32 10.57 -0.59 -21.88
C HIS A 32 11.68 -1.57 -21.49
N THR A 33 12.34 -1.23 -20.40
CA THR A 33 13.41 -2.00 -19.79
C THR A 33 12.91 -2.76 -18.55
N ARG A 34 13.77 -3.62 -18.00
CA ARG A 34 13.50 -4.27 -16.71
C ARG A 34 13.29 -3.26 -15.57
N ALA A 35 14.01 -2.13 -15.61
CA ALA A 35 13.86 -1.08 -14.61
C ALA A 35 12.47 -0.43 -14.67
N ASP A 36 11.94 -0.21 -15.88
CA ASP A 36 10.59 0.34 -16.08
C ASP A 36 9.52 -0.59 -15.54
N ILE A 37 9.66 -1.90 -15.78
CA ILE A 37 8.75 -2.93 -15.26
C ILE A 37 8.82 -2.96 -13.73
N THR A 38 10.03 -3.00 -13.15
CA THR A 38 10.21 -3.01 -11.70
C THR A 38 9.59 -1.77 -11.07
N ARG A 39 9.80 -0.59 -11.66
CA ARG A 39 9.18 0.64 -11.19
C ARG A 39 7.65 0.58 -11.23
N ALA A 40 7.06 0.10 -12.32
CA ALA A 40 5.61 -0.03 -12.44
C ALA A 40 5.01 -0.97 -11.38
N LEU A 41 5.70 -2.08 -11.06
CA LEU A 41 5.29 -2.99 -9.99
C LEU A 41 5.39 -2.34 -8.60
N MET A 42 6.41 -1.55 -8.34
CA MET A 42 6.54 -0.77 -7.10
C MET A 42 5.45 0.30 -7.00
N GLU A 43 5.19 1.01 -8.10
CA GLU A 43 4.12 2.01 -8.19
C GLU A 43 2.75 1.38 -7.94
N ALA A 44 2.47 0.18 -8.46
CA ALA A 44 1.22 -0.54 -8.21
C ALA A 44 0.96 -0.77 -6.72
N VAL A 45 1.96 -1.21 -5.96
CA VAL A 45 1.84 -1.39 -4.49
C VAL A 45 1.57 -0.06 -3.79
N CYS A 46 2.23 1.03 -4.22
CA CYS A 46 1.99 2.36 -3.67
C CYS A 46 0.58 2.86 -3.99
N LEU A 47 0.11 2.64 -5.23
CA LEU A 47 -1.26 2.97 -5.67
C LEU A 47 -2.31 2.15 -4.91
N GLY A 48 -2.07 0.85 -4.69
CA GLY A 48 -2.93 0.00 -3.87
C GLY A 48 -3.08 0.55 -2.44
N THR A 49 -1.96 0.91 -1.80
CA THR A 49 -1.96 1.56 -0.48
C THR A 49 -2.73 2.89 -0.50
N ALA A 50 -2.44 3.76 -1.46
CA ALA A 50 -3.11 5.06 -1.59
C ALA A 50 -4.62 4.91 -1.85
N ASN A 51 -5.03 3.89 -2.62
CA ASN A 51 -6.45 3.59 -2.85
C ASN A 51 -7.17 3.17 -1.55
N ILE A 52 -6.54 2.37 -0.70
CA ILE A 52 -7.08 2.03 0.64
C ILE A 52 -7.28 3.30 1.46
N LEU A 53 -6.26 4.16 1.55
CA LEU A 53 -6.33 5.42 2.31
C LEU A 53 -7.41 6.36 1.75
N ARG A 54 -7.56 6.41 0.44
CA ARG A 54 -8.64 7.17 -0.22
C ARG A 54 -10.02 6.65 0.17
N CYS A 55 -10.21 5.33 0.20
CA CYS A 55 -11.48 4.71 0.63
C CYS A 55 -11.80 5.03 2.09
N ILE A 56 -10.80 5.00 2.99
CA ILE A 56 -10.95 5.38 4.40
C ILE A 56 -11.36 6.84 4.52
N SER A 57 -10.65 7.72 3.83
CA SER A 57 -10.92 9.16 3.84
C SER A 57 -12.31 9.48 3.27
N GLY A 58 -12.75 8.75 2.24
CA GLY A 58 -14.08 8.87 1.65
C GLY A 58 -15.24 8.50 2.60
N GLN A 59 -14.94 7.77 3.68
CA GLN A 59 -15.90 7.44 4.75
C GLN A 59 -15.92 8.49 5.89
N GLY A 60 -15.31 9.65 5.68
CA GLY A 60 -15.28 10.73 6.67
C GLY A 60 -14.18 10.60 7.72
N LEU A 61 -13.20 9.72 7.51
CA LEU A 61 -12.03 9.53 8.37
C LEU A 61 -10.76 10.06 7.67
N PRO A 62 -10.48 11.36 7.75
CA PRO A 62 -9.34 11.95 7.04
C PRO A 62 -8.02 11.36 7.54
N VAL A 63 -7.19 10.88 6.62
CA VAL A 63 -5.85 10.36 6.92
C VAL A 63 -4.82 11.39 6.48
N ASN A 64 -4.12 12.00 7.43
CA ASN A 64 -3.12 13.04 7.17
C ASN A 64 -1.67 12.52 7.27
N SER A 65 -1.46 11.37 7.90
CA SER A 65 -0.16 10.74 8.03
C SER A 65 -0.31 9.24 8.22
N MET A 66 0.76 8.49 7.93
CA MET A 66 0.84 7.05 8.14
C MET A 66 2.18 6.70 8.78
N THR A 67 2.14 5.93 9.88
CA THR A 67 3.36 5.37 10.47
C THR A 67 3.75 4.09 9.73
N VAL A 68 4.99 4.01 9.26
CA VAL A 68 5.51 2.87 8.49
C VAL A 68 6.49 2.07 9.32
N ALA A 69 6.41 0.75 9.24
CA ALA A 69 7.29 -0.15 9.96
C ALA A 69 7.70 -1.36 9.10
N GLY A 70 8.67 -2.13 9.58
CA GLY A 70 9.11 -3.37 8.94
C GLY A 70 10.05 -3.14 7.76
N ALA A 71 10.05 -4.09 6.82
CA ALA A 71 11.02 -4.15 5.73
C ALA A 71 11.00 -2.93 4.79
N ALA A 72 9.87 -2.25 4.65
CA ALA A 72 9.75 -1.04 3.83
C ALA A 72 10.72 0.07 4.27
N LEU A 73 11.07 0.12 5.57
CA LEU A 73 12.03 1.09 6.13
C LEU A 73 13.45 1.00 5.53
N ARG A 74 13.77 -0.09 4.84
CA ARG A 74 15.09 -0.30 4.21
C ARG A 74 15.28 0.48 2.92
N SER A 75 14.21 1.02 2.33
CA SER A 75 14.25 1.73 1.06
C SER A 75 13.61 3.11 1.16
N ARG A 76 14.43 4.15 1.39
CA ARG A 76 13.95 5.55 1.42
C ARG A 76 13.29 5.94 0.09
N PHE A 77 13.79 5.42 -1.04
CA PHE A 77 13.18 5.62 -2.35
C PHE A 77 11.73 5.11 -2.39
N TRP A 78 11.48 3.90 -1.88
CA TRP A 78 10.13 3.33 -1.85
C TRP A 78 9.22 4.06 -0.86
N LEU A 79 9.74 4.48 0.29
CA LEU A 79 8.98 5.31 1.23
C LEU A 79 8.60 6.66 0.61
N GLN A 80 9.52 7.32 -0.10
CA GLN A 80 9.18 8.56 -0.82
C GLN A 80 8.08 8.32 -1.86
N MET A 81 8.17 7.23 -2.63
CA MET A 81 7.13 6.86 -3.59
C MET A 81 5.76 6.66 -2.94
N HIS A 82 5.69 6.03 -1.75
CA HIS A 82 4.46 5.91 -0.97
C HIS A 82 3.93 7.28 -0.52
N ALA A 83 4.79 8.15 0.00
CA ALA A 83 4.40 9.50 0.39
C ALA A 83 3.84 10.29 -0.79
N ASP A 84 4.56 10.29 -1.92
CA ASP A 84 4.18 11.00 -3.14
C ASP A 84 2.86 10.48 -3.71
N THR A 85 2.68 9.15 -3.73
CA THR A 85 1.46 8.52 -4.26
C THR A 85 0.24 8.81 -3.39
N ALA A 86 0.39 8.71 -2.07
CA ALA A 86 -0.71 8.93 -1.13
C ALA A 86 -0.97 10.42 -0.84
N GLY A 87 0.00 11.31 -1.07
CA GLY A 87 -0.08 12.73 -0.76
C GLY A 87 -0.14 13.04 0.74
N ILE A 88 0.42 12.15 1.57
CA ILE A 88 0.43 12.28 3.03
C ILE A 88 1.84 12.03 3.58
N ASP A 89 2.06 12.51 4.81
CA ASP A 89 3.32 12.29 5.49
C ASP A 89 3.50 10.83 5.92
N LEU A 90 4.71 10.31 5.75
CA LEU A 90 5.11 9.06 6.37
C LEU A 90 5.94 9.33 7.61
N LEU A 91 5.52 8.76 8.72
CA LEU A 91 6.20 8.85 10.00
C LEU A 91 7.06 7.60 10.22
N ILE A 92 8.34 7.81 10.46
CA ILE A 92 9.32 6.73 10.63
C ILE A 92 9.62 6.59 12.13
N PRO A 93 9.22 5.48 12.78
CA PRO A 93 9.50 5.28 14.20
C PRO A 93 10.98 4.96 14.45
N GLU A 94 11.44 5.22 15.68
CA GLU A 94 12.79 4.81 16.12
C GLU A 94 12.92 3.28 16.11
N VAL A 95 11.87 2.57 16.54
CA VAL A 95 11.82 1.10 16.54
C VAL A 95 11.07 0.63 15.29
N GLY A 96 11.81 0.09 14.33
CA GLY A 96 11.25 -0.39 13.06
C GLY A 96 10.51 -1.72 13.14
N GLU A 97 10.79 -2.54 14.15
CA GLU A 97 10.19 -3.87 14.37
C GLU A 97 8.86 -3.74 15.13
N ALA A 98 7.82 -3.23 14.45
CA ALA A 98 6.55 -2.87 15.07
C ALA A 98 5.85 -4.04 15.79
N THR A 99 5.94 -5.27 15.27
CA THR A 99 5.30 -6.45 15.87
C THR A 99 5.89 -6.76 17.25
N VAL A 100 7.21 -6.81 17.35
CA VAL A 100 7.91 -7.08 18.62
C VAL A 100 7.70 -5.92 19.59
N PHE A 101 7.73 -4.69 19.08
CA PHE A 101 7.53 -3.50 19.91
C PHE A 101 6.09 -3.40 20.42
N GLY A 102 5.10 -3.78 19.60
CA GLY A 102 3.70 -3.88 20.02
C GLY A 102 3.49 -4.91 21.14
N ALA A 103 4.16 -6.06 21.05
CA ALA A 103 4.16 -7.06 22.13
C ALA A 103 4.76 -6.49 23.42
N ALA A 104 5.87 -5.74 23.35
CA ALA A 104 6.49 -5.09 24.51
C ALA A 104 5.55 -4.04 25.14
N ILE A 105 4.85 -3.23 24.33
CA ILE A 105 3.84 -2.27 24.80
C ILE A 105 2.72 -3.01 25.56
N THR A 106 2.20 -4.10 24.97
CA THR A 106 1.14 -4.91 25.60
C THR A 106 1.60 -5.52 26.93
N ALA A 107 2.82 -6.05 26.97
CA ALA A 107 3.41 -6.60 28.19
C ALA A 107 3.57 -5.53 29.30
N ALA A 108 4.02 -4.33 28.92
CA ALA A 108 4.18 -3.22 29.87
C ALA A 108 2.85 -2.80 30.52
N VAL A 109 1.76 -2.81 29.75
CA VAL A 109 0.41 -2.56 30.30
C VAL A 109 -0.04 -3.73 31.18
N GLY A 110 0.18 -4.96 30.75
CA GLY A 110 -0.17 -6.16 31.54
C GLY A 110 0.55 -6.23 32.91
N LEU A 111 1.76 -5.69 33.00
CA LEU A 111 2.53 -5.55 34.25
C LEU A 111 2.16 -4.31 35.07
N GLY A 112 1.22 -3.50 34.63
CA GLY A 112 0.80 -2.29 35.33
C GLY A 112 1.76 -1.09 35.22
N ALA A 113 2.75 -1.15 34.31
CA ALA A 113 3.66 -0.02 34.09
C ALA A 113 2.98 1.20 33.44
N TYR A 114 1.88 0.96 32.71
CA TYR A 114 1.01 1.98 32.12
C TYR A 114 -0.45 1.61 32.34
N ALA A 115 -1.32 2.61 32.47
CA ALA A 115 -2.73 2.41 32.74
C ALA A 115 -3.53 1.91 31.52
N SER A 116 -3.02 2.14 30.31
CA SER A 116 -3.68 1.74 29.05
C SER A 116 -2.68 1.57 27.91
N LEU A 117 -3.09 0.85 26.85
CA LEU A 117 -2.31 0.72 25.62
C LEU A 117 -2.06 2.08 24.95
N ASP A 118 -3.04 2.98 25.00
CA ASP A 118 -2.94 4.31 24.45
C ASP A 118 -1.91 5.19 25.19
N GLU A 119 -1.88 5.11 26.52
CA GLU A 119 -0.85 5.78 27.30
C GLU A 119 0.55 5.20 27.00
N ALA A 120 0.67 3.88 27.01
CA ALA A 120 1.93 3.20 26.73
C ALA A 120 2.44 3.53 25.32
N ALA A 121 1.57 3.49 24.30
CA ALA A 121 1.93 3.82 22.93
C ALA A 121 2.42 5.27 22.82
N ARG A 122 1.70 6.24 23.41
CA ARG A 122 2.14 7.65 23.41
C ARG A 122 3.49 7.88 24.09
N LYS A 123 3.83 7.12 25.11
CA LYS A 123 5.09 7.27 25.85
C LYS A 123 6.26 6.48 25.25
N MET A 124 5.99 5.33 24.67
CA MET A 124 7.01 4.42 24.16
C MET A 124 7.32 4.63 22.67
N VAL A 125 6.31 4.96 21.84
CA VAL A 125 6.54 5.19 20.41
C VAL A 125 7.13 6.58 20.19
N ARG A 126 8.30 6.62 19.55
CA ARG A 126 8.97 7.84 19.15
C ARG A 126 9.17 7.87 17.66
N ILE A 127 8.91 9.01 17.04
CA ILE A 127 9.15 9.22 15.60
C ILE A 127 10.54 9.82 15.45
N ARG A 128 11.40 9.17 14.64
CA ARG A 128 12.78 9.63 14.39
C ARG A 128 12.92 10.45 13.12
N ASP A 129 12.02 10.24 12.14
CA ASP A 129 12.08 10.90 10.83
C ASP A 129 10.68 11.03 10.23
N ARG A 130 10.52 11.95 9.29
CA ARG A 130 9.29 12.22 8.55
C ARG A 130 9.64 12.35 7.08
N ILE A 131 8.86 11.74 6.21
CA ILE A 131 8.97 11.87 4.76
C ILE A 131 7.72 12.60 4.28
N GLU A 132 7.90 13.81 3.79
CA GLU A 132 6.84 14.62 3.21
C GLU A 132 6.66 14.26 1.74
N PRO A 133 5.44 14.30 1.20
CA PRO A 133 5.21 14.08 -0.21
C PRO A 133 5.78 15.22 -1.06
N ASP A 134 6.39 14.88 -2.19
CA ASP A 134 6.71 15.84 -3.23
C ASP A 134 5.43 16.20 -4.00
N ARG A 135 5.09 17.48 -4.04
CA ARG A 135 3.82 17.97 -4.63
C ARG A 135 3.73 17.71 -6.13
N GLU A 136 4.84 17.87 -6.85
CA GLU A 136 4.85 17.65 -8.30
C GLU A 136 4.65 16.17 -8.63
N ASN A 137 5.34 15.30 -7.91
CA ASN A 137 5.15 13.86 -8.05
C ASN A 137 3.74 13.43 -7.64
N HIS A 138 3.20 14.00 -6.55
CA HIS A 138 1.83 13.69 -6.11
C HIS A 138 0.81 14.00 -7.23
N GLU A 139 0.89 15.14 -7.90
CA GLU A 139 -0.02 15.47 -8.99
C GLU A 139 0.12 14.49 -10.17
N ARG A 140 1.33 14.01 -10.46
CA ARG A 140 1.55 12.97 -11.47
C ARG A 140 0.91 11.64 -11.07
N TYR A 141 1.03 11.27 -9.80
CA TYR A 141 0.43 10.04 -9.27
C TYR A 141 -1.09 10.10 -9.18
N ARG A 142 -1.69 11.27 -9.02
CA ARG A 142 -3.16 11.41 -9.10
C ARG A 142 -3.70 10.96 -10.45
N ALA A 143 -3.07 11.37 -11.56
CA ALA A 143 -3.45 10.93 -12.88
C ALA A 143 -3.25 9.40 -13.07
N LEU A 144 -2.17 8.85 -12.52
CA LEU A 144 -1.90 7.41 -12.58
C LEU A 144 -2.90 6.61 -11.71
N MET A 145 -3.35 7.15 -10.59
CA MET A 145 -4.38 6.55 -9.73
C MET A 145 -5.69 6.37 -10.50
N GLU A 146 -6.10 7.36 -11.28
CA GLU A 146 -7.32 7.23 -12.10
C GLU A 146 -7.20 6.09 -13.11
N LEU A 147 -6.05 5.94 -13.77
CA LEU A 147 -5.79 4.81 -14.67
C LEU A 147 -5.75 3.47 -13.92
N TYR A 148 -5.17 3.40 -12.73
CA TYR A 148 -5.16 2.20 -11.88
C TYR A 148 -6.59 1.75 -11.56
N ILE A 149 -7.46 2.67 -11.14
CA ILE A 149 -8.86 2.37 -10.81
C ILE A 149 -9.65 1.95 -12.07
N GLN A 150 -9.48 2.67 -13.18
CA GLN A 150 -10.13 2.29 -14.45
C GLN A 150 -9.65 0.92 -14.94
N THR A 151 -8.37 0.61 -14.80
CA THR A 151 -7.81 -0.70 -15.15
C THR A 151 -8.45 -1.81 -14.33
N HIS A 152 -8.56 -1.63 -13.00
CA HIS A 152 -9.29 -2.57 -12.14
C HIS A 152 -10.72 -2.78 -12.64
N SER A 153 -11.48 -1.69 -12.82
CA SER A 153 -12.89 -1.77 -13.23
C SER A 153 -13.07 -2.45 -14.60
N ALA A 154 -12.15 -2.22 -15.53
CA ALA A 154 -12.21 -2.81 -16.86
C ALA A 154 -11.83 -4.31 -16.88
N LEU A 155 -10.87 -4.71 -16.05
CA LEU A 155 -10.33 -6.07 -16.08
C LEU A 155 -11.02 -7.02 -15.09
N SER A 156 -11.67 -6.54 -14.02
CA SER A 156 -12.33 -7.39 -13.01
C SER A 156 -13.25 -8.46 -13.63
N PRO A 157 -14.15 -8.16 -14.59
CA PRO A 157 -15.03 -9.18 -15.17
C PRO A 157 -14.26 -10.29 -15.89
N LEU A 158 -13.16 -9.93 -16.56
CA LEU A 158 -12.30 -10.88 -17.26
C LEU A 158 -11.49 -11.75 -16.29
N MET A 159 -11.05 -11.17 -15.17
CA MET A 159 -10.35 -11.88 -14.10
C MET A 159 -11.26 -12.90 -13.44
N HIS A 160 -12.51 -12.55 -13.17
CA HIS A 160 -13.53 -13.48 -12.63
C HIS A 160 -13.81 -14.63 -13.58
N ASP A 161 -14.04 -14.37 -14.88
CA ASP A 161 -14.23 -15.42 -15.89
C ASP A 161 -13.00 -16.36 -15.96
N MET A 162 -11.79 -15.81 -15.93
CA MET A 162 -10.57 -16.61 -15.93
C MET A 162 -10.44 -17.47 -14.67
N ALA A 163 -10.73 -16.92 -13.49
CA ALA A 163 -10.69 -17.66 -12.23
C ALA A 163 -11.70 -18.82 -12.20
N GLU A 164 -12.92 -18.61 -12.71
CA GLU A 164 -13.95 -19.64 -12.82
C GLU A 164 -13.53 -20.77 -13.77
N ARG A 165 -13.02 -20.44 -14.96
CA ARG A 165 -12.47 -21.43 -15.91
C ARG A 165 -11.34 -22.25 -15.33
N SER A 166 -10.43 -21.60 -14.58
CA SER A 166 -9.31 -22.29 -13.93
C SER A 166 -9.78 -23.27 -12.86
N ARG A 167 -10.79 -22.90 -12.05
CA ARG A 167 -11.39 -23.81 -11.06
C ARG A 167 -12.08 -25.00 -11.72
N SER A 168 -12.82 -24.75 -12.79
CA SER A 168 -13.53 -25.81 -13.53
C SER A 168 -12.55 -26.80 -14.16
N ALA A 169 -11.43 -26.36 -14.71
CA ALA A 169 -10.40 -27.21 -15.30
C ALA A 169 -9.64 -28.07 -14.27
N MET A 170 -9.57 -27.66 -13.01
CA MET A 170 -8.92 -28.42 -11.93
C MET A 170 -9.88 -29.46 -11.28
N ALA A 171 -11.17 -29.35 -11.53
CA ALA A 171 -12.20 -30.28 -11.01
C ALA A 171 -12.48 -31.48 -11.91
N THR A 172 -11.91 -31.51 -13.12
CA THR A 172 -11.95 -32.60 -14.09
C THR A 172 -10.62 -33.36 -14.12
#